data_3a4a8885045139174ee32c692b01c05c
#
_entry.id   3a4a8885045139174ee32c692b01c05c
#
_cell.length_a   1.000
_cell.length_b   1.000
_cell.length_c   1.000
_cell.angle_alpha   90.00
_cell.angle_beta   90.00
_cell.angle_gamma   90.00
#
_symmetry.space_group_name_H-M   'P 1'
#
loop_
_entity.id
_entity.type
_entity.pdbx_description
1 polymer ?
#
loop_
_entity_poly.entity_id
_entity_poly.type
_entity_poly.pdbx_seq_one_letter_code
_entity_poly.pdbx_strand_id
1 'polypeptide(L)'
;MIGLAAGTKIWIAAGVTDLRRGFTGLSGMVQTALQENPFSGHVFVFRGRRGDLIKMLWWSGDGLCLFSKRLERGRFIWPQATSGTVFLTPAQLSMLLEGIDWRRPVRSYDPQMAV
;
A
#
# COMPACT_ATOMS: atom_id res chain seq x y z
N MET A 1 1.69 2.29 13.37
CA MET A 1 2.18 1.47 12.27
C MET A 1 3.68 1.29 12.38
N ILE A 2 4.22 0.33 11.72
CA ILE A 2 5.64 -0.02 11.72
C ILE A 2 6.49 1.15 11.23
N GLY A 3 7.58 1.44 11.92
CA GLY A 3 8.57 2.37 11.41
C GLY A 3 9.29 1.78 10.20
N LEU A 4 9.33 2.54 9.10
CA LEU A 4 10.02 2.12 7.89
C LEU A 4 11.42 2.73 7.87
N ALA A 5 12.42 1.92 7.46
CA ALA A 5 13.77 2.41 7.27
C ALA A 5 13.82 3.51 6.20
N ALA A 6 14.77 4.43 6.32
CA ALA A 6 15.02 5.44 5.29
C ALA A 6 15.31 4.74 3.95
N GLY A 7 14.74 5.26 2.87
CA GLY A 7 14.89 4.68 1.53
C GLY A 7 13.97 3.50 1.23
N THR A 8 13.11 3.08 2.17
CA THR A 8 12.10 2.06 1.88
C THR A 8 11.14 2.56 0.83
N LYS A 9 10.98 1.78 -0.23
CA LYS A 9 10.00 2.05 -1.28
C LYS A 9 8.69 1.36 -0.94
N ILE A 10 7.60 2.01 -1.27
CA ILE A 10 6.26 1.48 -1.08
C ILE A 10 5.60 1.43 -2.44
N TRP A 11 5.20 0.21 -2.85
CA TRP A 11 4.61 -0.05 -4.16
C TRP A 11 3.17 -0.50 -3.98
N ILE A 12 2.24 0.09 -4.74
CA ILE A 12 0.88 -0.46 -4.87
C ILE A 12 0.80 -1.22 -6.19
N ALA A 13 0.38 -2.47 -6.14
CA ALA A 13 -0.07 -3.18 -7.32
C ALA A 13 -1.39 -2.55 -7.78
N ALA A 14 -1.39 -1.95 -8.98
CA ALA A 14 -2.48 -1.09 -9.42
C ALA A 14 -3.79 -1.84 -9.70
N GLY A 15 -3.71 -3.09 -10.13
CA GLY A 15 -4.87 -3.91 -10.41
C GLY A 15 -5.45 -4.60 -9.17
N VAL A 16 -6.58 -5.27 -9.36
CA VAL A 16 -7.21 -6.09 -8.32
C VAL A 16 -6.41 -7.37 -8.11
N THR A 17 -6.11 -7.70 -6.86
CA THR A 17 -5.46 -8.94 -6.46
C THR A 17 -6.44 -9.82 -5.70
N ASP A 18 -6.35 -11.13 -5.91
CA ASP A 18 -7.07 -12.09 -5.08
C ASP A 18 -6.45 -12.13 -3.68
N LEU A 19 -7.07 -11.46 -2.73
CA LEU A 19 -6.55 -11.31 -1.37
C LEU A 19 -6.85 -12.51 -0.47
N ARG A 20 -7.35 -13.61 -1.01
CA ARG A 20 -7.32 -14.91 -0.33
C ARG A 20 -5.90 -15.46 -0.25
N ARG A 21 -4.99 -14.95 -1.08
CA ARG A 21 -3.57 -15.30 -1.05
C ARG A 21 -2.93 -14.82 0.24
N GLY A 22 -2.04 -15.65 0.79
CA GLY A 22 -1.21 -15.33 1.93
C GLY A 22 0.24 -15.04 1.54
N PHE A 23 1.17 -15.35 2.43
CA PHE A 23 2.60 -15.05 2.25
C PHE A 23 3.15 -15.59 0.94
N THR A 24 2.96 -16.87 0.67
CA THR A 24 3.51 -17.54 -0.52
C THR A 24 2.90 -17.01 -1.80
N GLY A 25 1.58 -16.88 -1.84
CA GLY A 25 0.89 -16.40 -3.04
C GLY A 25 1.22 -14.95 -3.36
N LEU A 26 1.27 -14.08 -2.35
CA LEU A 26 1.59 -12.66 -2.57
C LEU A 26 3.06 -12.45 -2.88
N SER A 27 3.98 -13.16 -2.22
CA SER A 27 5.41 -13.09 -2.58
C SER A 27 5.66 -13.60 -3.99
N GLY A 28 4.97 -14.65 -4.40
CA GLY A 28 5.02 -15.12 -5.79
C GLY A 28 4.53 -14.07 -6.79
N MET A 29 3.46 -13.34 -6.45
CA MET A 29 2.98 -12.22 -7.27
C MET A 29 4.01 -11.10 -7.40
N VAL A 30 4.69 -10.76 -6.31
CA VAL A 30 5.76 -9.74 -6.34
C VAL A 30 6.84 -10.16 -7.34
N GLN A 31 7.26 -11.42 -7.31
CA GLN A 31 8.29 -11.93 -8.21
C GLN A 31 7.83 -11.96 -9.67
N THR A 32 6.64 -12.47 -9.94
CA THR A 32 6.18 -12.74 -11.31
C THR A 32 5.46 -11.56 -11.94
N ALA A 33 4.46 -11.01 -11.27
CA ALA A 33 3.64 -9.93 -11.84
C ALA A 33 4.30 -8.57 -11.72
N LEU A 34 4.95 -8.27 -10.59
CA LEU A 34 5.62 -7.00 -10.36
C LEU A 34 7.10 -7.04 -10.74
N GLN A 35 7.68 -8.21 -10.92
CA GLN A 35 9.09 -8.42 -11.25
C GLN A 35 10.01 -7.75 -10.23
N GLU A 36 9.66 -7.87 -8.95
CA GLU A 36 10.40 -7.31 -7.84
C GLU A 36 10.79 -8.40 -6.86
N ASN A 37 11.71 -8.10 -5.96
CA ASN A 37 12.16 -9.03 -4.93
C ASN A 37 11.32 -8.83 -3.65
N PRO A 38 10.51 -9.83 -3.25
CA PRO A 38 9.71 -9.72 -2.02
C PRO A 38 10.56 -9.64 -0.74
N PHE A 39 11.84 -10.04 -0.82
CA PHE A 39 12.78 -10.00 0.29
C PHE A 39 13.65 -8.74 0.33
N SER A 40 13.30 -7.74 -0.47
CA SER A 40 14.08 -6.50 -0.60
C SER A 40 14.00 -5.58 0.62
N GLY A 41 13.00 -5.78 1.49
CA GLY A 41 12.67 -4.86 2.56
C GLY A 41 11.69 -3.76 2.14
N HIS A 42 11.40 -3.65 0.87
CA HIS A 42 10.37 -2.72 0.39
C HIS A 42 8.97 -3.24 0.68
N VAL A 43 8.00 -2.34 0.72
CA VAL A 43 6.61 -2.64 1.05
C VAL A 43 5.80 -2.81 -0.23
N PHE A 44 5.03 -3.87 -0.31
CA PHE A 44 4.13 -4.15 -1.43
C PHE A 44 2.70 -4.15 -0.93
N VAL A 45 1.86 -3.33 -1.57
CA VAL A 45 0.46 -3.10 -1.18
C VAL A 45 -0.46 -3.65 -2.26
N PHE A 46 -1.48 -4.39 -1.84
CA PHE A 46 -2.43 -5.05 -2.73
C PHE A 46 -3.86 -4.67 -2.36
N ARG A 47 -4.70 -4.49 -3.38
CA ARG A 47 -6.11 -4.19 -3.21
C ARG A 47 -6.98 -5.38 -3.56
N GLY A 48 -8.06 -5.57 -2.79
CA GLY A 48 -9.10 -6.54 -3.12
C GLY A 48 -10.14 -5.96 -4.07
N ARG A 49 -11.00 -6.85 -4.59
CA ARG A 49 -12.02 -6.50 -5.58
C ARG A 49 -12.98 -5.41 -5.11
N ARG A 50 -13.41 -5.47 -3.84
CA ARG A 50 -14.39 -4.52 -3.28
C ARG A 50 -13.78 -3.16 -2.95
N GLY A 51 -12.45 -3.07 -2.86
CA GLY A 51 -11.75 -1.86 -2.50
C GLY A 51 -11.74 -1.52 -1.01
N ASP A 52 -12.32 -2.37 -0.17
CA ASP A 52 -12.39 -2.19 1.30
C ASP A 52 -11.36 -3.00 2.06
N LEU A 53 -10.61 -3.87 1.36
CA LEU A 53 -9.58 -4.72 1.95
C LEU A 53 -8.22 -4.39 1.34
N ILE A 54 -7.23 -4.20 2.20
CA ILE A 54 -5.84 -3.97 1.84
C ILE A 54 -4.98 -5.04 2.49
N LYS A 55 -3.98 -5.52 1.76
CA LYS A 55 -2.89 -6.32 2.33
C LYS A 55 -1.56 -5.68 2.00
N MET A 56 -0.62 -5.76 2.93
CA MET A 56 0.76 -5.28 2.76
C MET A 56 1.71 -6.40 3.10
N LEU A 57 2.71 -6.59 2.24
CA LEU A 57 3.75 -7.60 2.40
C LEU A 57 5.11 -6.92 2.43
N TRP A 58 5.97 -7.28 3.39
CA TRP A 58 7.35 -6.80 3.44
C TRP A 58 8.24 -7.77 4.19
N TRP A 59 9.53 -7.72 3.88
CA TRP A 59 10.56 -8.47 4.57
C TRP A 59 11.16 -7.60 5.68
N SER A 60 11.16 -8.11 6.92
CA SER A 60 11.63 -7.36 8.10
C SER A 60 13.09 -7.64 8.45
N GLY A 61 13.80 -8.44 7.64
CA GLY A 61 15.17 -8.86 7.90
C GLY A 61 15.29 -10.30 8.38
N ASP A 62 14.26 -10.83 8.99
CA ASP A 62 14.23 -12.20 9.51
C ASP A 62 12.95 -12.95 9.15
N GLY A 63 11.97 -12.29 8.55
CA GLY A 63 10.72 -12.91 8.16
C GLY A 63 9.88 -12.04 7.24
N LEU A 64 8.97 -12.67 6.51
CA LEU A 64 7.94 -11.97 5.77
C LEU A 64 6.83 -11.56 6.72
N CYS A 65 6.45 -10.28 6.66
CA CYS A 65 5.35 -9.73 7.41
C CYS A 65 4.16 -9.47 6.48
N LEU A 66 2.99 -9.77 6.97
CA LEU A 66 1.75 -9.54 6.24
C LEU A 66 0.77 -8.79 7.15
N PHE A 67 0.37 -7.62 6.70
CA PHE A 67 -0.65 -6.81 7.36
C PHE A 67 -1.92 -6.86 6.53
N SER A 68 -3.07 -6.93 7.19
CA SER A 68 -4.37 -6.94 6.53
C SER A 68 -5.32 -6.01 7.27
N LYS A 69 -6.02 -5.16 6.54
CA LYS A 69 -7.03 -4.28 7.11
C LYS A 69 -8.25 -4.21 6.19
N ARG A 70 -9.43 -4.38 6.80
CA ARG A 70 -10.70 -4.19 6.11
C ARG A 70 -11.43 -3.01 6.75
N LEU A 71 -11.85 -2.05 5.92
CA LEU A 71 -12.71 -0.97 6.39
C LEU A 71 -14.12 -1.52 6.62
N GLU A 72 -14.70 -1.20 7.78
CA GLU A 72 -16.08 -1.59 8.08
C GLU A 72 -17.08 -0.76 7.27
N ARG A 73 -16.68 0.44 6.86
CA ARG A 73 -17.48 1.33 6.02
C ARG A 73 -16.60 1.98 4.98
N GLY A 74 -17.11 2.09 3.75
CA GLY A 74 -16.44 2.75 2.66
C GLY A 74 -15.32 1.93 2.04
N ARG A 75 -14.47 2.59 1.32
CA ARG A 75 -13.36 2.00 0.57
C ARG A 75 -12.11 2.82 0.79
N PHE A 76 -10.96 2.16 0.66
CA PHE A 76 -9.69 2.87 0.52
C PHE A 76 -9.68 3.67 -0.79
N ILE A 77 -8.89 4.73 -0.82
CA ILE A 77 -8.70 5.52 -2.04
C ILE A 77 -7.58 4.89 -2.84
N TRP A 78 -7.94 4.20 -3.90
CA TRP A 78 -6.98 3.49 -4.75
C TRP A 78 -6.52 4.38 -5.91
N PRO A 79 -5.29 4.15 -6.44
CA PRO A 79 -4.87 4.82 -7.66
C PRO A 79 -5.77 4.39 -8.81
N GLN A 80 -5.94 5.27 -9.80
CA GLN A 80 -6.80 5.00 -10.94
C GLN A 80 -6.12 4.15 -12.02
N ALA A 81 -4.81 3.92 -11.91
CA ALA A 81 -4.10 3.00 -12.79
C ALA A 81 -4.67 1.59 -12.65
N THR A 82 -4.78 0.87 -13.77
CA THR A 82 -5.34 -0.50 -13.81
C THR A 82 -4.26 -1.57 -13.95
N SER A 83 -3.02 -1.18 -14.22
CA SER A 83 -1.89 -2.09 -14.38
C SER A 83 -0.60 -1.45 -13.89
N GLY A 84 0.41 -2.26 -13.64
CA GLY A 84 1.70 -1.83 -13.15
C GLY A 84 1.70 -1.54 -11.66
N THR A 85 2.56 -0.62 -11.25
CA THR A 85 2.75 -0.24 -9.86
C THR A 85 2.71 1.27 -9.71
N VAL A 86 2.28 1.70 -8.53
CA VAL A 86 2.26 3.11 -8.14
C VAL A 86 3.08 3.26 -6.87
N PHE A 87 3.93 4.27 -6.83
CA PHE A 87 4.72 4.58 -5.64
C PHE A 87 3.94 5.42 -4.64
N LEU A 88 4.18 5.13 -3.36
CA LEU A 88 3.70 5.97 -2.27
C LEU A 88 4.87 6.41 -1.40
N THR A 89 4.75 7.61 -0.85
CA THR A 89 5.57 8.03 0.29
C THR A 89 5.06 7.38 1.57
N PRO A 90 5.87 7.29 2.64
CA PRO A 90 5.36 6.80 3.94
C PRO A 90 4.15 7.59 4.45
N ALA A 91 4.12 8.91 4.25
CA ALA A 91 2.97 9.73 4.64
C ALA A 91 1.72 9.37 3.84
N GLN A 92 1.85 9.14 2.54
CA GLN A 92 0.74 8.71 1.69
C GLN A 92 0.23 7.33 2.09
N LEU A 93 1.12 6.40 2.44
CA LEU A 93 0.72 5.08 2.94
C LEU A 93 -0.11 5.21 4.21
N SER A 94 0.32 6.05 5.15
CA SER A 94 -0.44 6.28 6.38
C SER A 94 -1.85 6.81 6.09
N MET A 95 -1.98 7.75 5.17
CA MET A 95 -3.28 8.27 4.74
C MET A 95 -4.13 7.19 4.06
N LEU A 96 -3.54 6.40 3.17
CA LEU A 96 -4.23 5.29 2.51
C LEU A 96 -4.82 4.33 3.55
N LEU A 97 -4.02 3.93 4.54
CA LEU A 97 -4.44 2.98 5.57
C LEU A 97 -5.57 3.50 6.46
N GLU A 98 -5.69 4.82 6.60
CA GLU A 98 -6.76 5.45 7.36
C GLU A 98 -8.01 5.76 6.52
N GLY A 99 -7.97 5.44 5.22
CA GLY A 99 -9.07 5.75 4.31
C GLY A 99 -9.15 7.23 3.92
N ILE A 100 -8.05 7.96 4.08
CA ILE A 100 -7.94 9.38 3.74
C ILE A 100 -7.43 9.51 2.31
N ASP A 101 -7.91 10.52 1.57
CA ASP A 101 -7.44 10.76 0.22
C ASP A 101 -5.98 11.24 0.23
N TRP A 102 -5.08 10.33 -0.10
CA TRP A 102 -3.64 10.57 -0.15
C TRP A 102 -3.18 11.24 -1.44
N ARG A 103 -4.04 11.31 -2.46
CA ARG A 103 -3.72 11.88 -3.77
C ARG A 103 -3.68 13.41 -3.73
N ARG A 104 -4.48 13.99 -2.83
CA ARG A 104 -4.60 15.44 -2.64
C ARG A 104 -4.59 15.76 -1.15
N PRO A 105 -3.45 15.62 -0.48
CA PRO A 105 -3.39 15.94 0.94
C PRO A 105 -3.66 17.43 1.14
N VAL A 106 -4.62 17.72 2.02
CA VAL A 106 -4.96 19.09 2.40
C VAL A 106 -4.16 19.41 3.66
N ARG A 107 -3.40 20.50 3.64
CA ARG A 107 -2.70 20.98 4.82
C ARG A 107 -3.71 21.46 5.86
N SER A 108 -3.44 21.19 7.13
CA SER A 108 -4.24 21.72 8.24
C SER A 108 -4.14 23.25 8.33
N TYR A 109 -3.07 23.81 7.78
CA TYR A 109 -2.86 25.25 7.64
C TYR A 109 -2.53 25.58 6.19
N ASP A 110 -3.33 26.49 5.60
CA ASP A 110 -3.07 27.02 4.28
C ASP A 110 -2.71 28.51 4.40
N PRO A 111 -1.46 28.91 4.03
CA PRO A 111 -1.05 30.31 4.12
C PRO A 111 -1.95 31.27 3.33
N GLN A 112 -2.59 30.81 2.27
CA GLN A 112 -3.49 31.64 1.46
C GLN A 112 -4.83 31.88 2.17
N MET A 113 -5.22 31.00 3.09
CA MET A 113 -6.45 31.10 3.86
C MET A 113 -6.24 31.72 5.25
N ALA A 114 -5.00 31.87 5.68
CA ALA A 114 -4.62 32.45 6.96
C ALA A 114 -4.52 33.96 6.83
N VAL A 115 -5.61 34.60 6.88
CA VAL A 115 -5.67 36.07 6.78
C VAL A 115 -5.89 36.67 8.15
#